data_29350d291d0a5cb5b628286e297a2def
#
_entry.id   29350d291d0a5cb5b628286e297a2def
#
_cell.length_a   1.000
_cell.length_b   1.000
_cell.length_c   1.000
_cell.angle_alpha   90.00
_cell.angle_beta   90.00
_cell.angle_gamma   90.00
#
_symmetry.space_group_name_H-M   'P 1'
#
loop_
_entity.id
_entity.type
_entity.pdbx_description
1 polymer ?
#
loop_
_entity_poly.entity_id
_entity_poly.type
_entity_poly.pdbx_seq_one_letter_code
_entity_poly.pdbx_strand_id
1 'polypeptide(L)'
;MVIESLKYKILQQFGFAPTQEQGQALDTFVSFLTDRDPQAVMILRGSAGTGKTSLSGAIVRTLLQIRQKVMLLAPTGRAAKVFSLGSGAPAYTIHRRIYREKAFAGVDGQFSLNDNLYTDTLFMVDEASMIANMGLGGTTFGSGCLLDDLVKFVYQGHNDRLLLIGDKAQLPPVGEEESPALSASVMEGYGLKVYECDLNEVLRQSQSSGILYNATLIRQMITHDAVTGLPLIRFKGFADIVMMPGAELVESLGDSYHHVGLDETMVITRSNKRANIYNNGIRNMVLDREEELSSGDMLMIVKNNYFWTEKEKKESGEGSAGAVPAFLANGDRAKVLRVSNYIELYGFRFATLQLQLPDYDDYEMQVTGMLDTLQSEAPALTHEQQEELFRQVEEDYQHFVPLKADRMKSIRQDAYFNALQVKYAYAVTCHKAQGGQWAHVYVDQGYMTDDMLTPDYIHWLYTAFTRATDKLFLVNWPKEQTCEPTDL
;
A
#
# COMPACT_ATOMS: atom_id res chain seq x y z
N MET A 1 17.17 -5.71 35.04
CA MET A 1 16.54 -7.05 35.06
C MET A 1 15.38 -7.22 34.09
N VAL A 2 14.28 -6.45 34.18
CA VAL A 2 13.13 -6.59 33.23
C VAL A 2 13.52 -6.19 31.82
N ILE A 3 14.22 -5.09 31.65
CA ILE A 3 14.70 -4.53 30.38
C ILE A 3 15.61 -5.50 29.64
N GLU A 4 16.63 -6.01 30.29
CA GLU A 4 17.58 -6.99 29.72
C GLU A 4 16.89 -8.31 29.35
N SER A 5 15.93 -8.75 30.18
CA SER A 5 15.15 -9.95 29.91
C SER A 5 14.28 -9.84 28.66
N LEU A 6 13.65 -8.67 28.41
CA LEU A 6 12.82 -8.45 27.21
C LEU A 6 13.67 -8.38 25.95
N LYS A 7 14.75 -7.60 25.96
CA LYS A 7 15.72 -7.53 24.85
C LYS A 7 16.26 -8.91 24.48
N TYR A 8 16.68 -9.68 25.49
CA TYR A 8 17.19 -11.04 25.28
C TYR A 8 16.15 -11.95 24.59
N LYS A 9 14.89 -11.91 25.04
CA LYS A 9 13.81 -12.68 24.41
C LYS A 9 13.55 -12.28 22.97
N ILE A 10 13.60 -10.96 22.65
CA ILE A 10 13.44 -10.48 21.28
C ILE A 10 14.60 -11.00 20.42
N LEU A 11 15.84 -10.95 20.91
CA LEU A 11 17.00 -11.47 20.19
C LEU A 11 16.92 -12.98 19.92
N GLN A 12 16.36 -13.75 20.85
CA GLN A 12 16.09 -15.17 20.62
C GLN A 12 15.08 -15.40 19.47
N GLN A 13 14.02 -14.57 19.39
CA GLN A 13 13.04 -14.64 18.32
C GLN A 13 13.56 -14.06 16.99
N PHE A 14 14.54 -13.17 17.05
CA PHE A 14 15.18 -12.59 15.87
C PHE A 14 16.03 -13.63 15.13
N GLY A 15 16.73 -14.50 15.87
CA GLY A 15 17.45 -15.64 15.31
C GLY A 15 18.78 -15.31 14.62
N PHE A 16 19.18 -14.04 14.59
CA PHE A 16 20.42 -13.55 13.98
C PHE A 16 21.18 -12.66 14.97
N ALA A 17 22.49 -12.49 14.75
CA ALA A 17 23.25 -11.47 15.45
C ALA A 17 22.79 -10.08 14.99
N PRO A 18 22.30 -9.21 15.87
CA PRO A 18 21.86 -7.88 15.50
C PRO A 18 23.05 -7.03 15.05
N THR A 19 22.80 -6.09 14.12
CA THR A 19 23.75 -5.01 13.86
C THR A 19 23.79 -4.06 15.06
N GLN A 20 24.77 -3.13 15.08
CA GLN A 20 24.86 -2.18 16.16
C GLN A 20 23.59 -1.31 16.24
N GLU A 21 23.10 -0.80 15.10
CA GLU A 21 21.89 0.00 15.03
C GLU A 21 20.63 -0.80 15.45
N GLN A 22 20.51 -2.06 15.06
CA GLN A 22 19.41 -2.92 15.49
C GLN A 22 19.45 -3.16 17.01
N GLY A 23 20.66 -3.31 17.58
CA GLY A 23 20.84 -3.42 19.02
C GLY A 23 20.38 -2.18 19.79
N GLN A 24 20.72 -1.00 19.28
CA GLN A 24 20.29 0.29 19.80
C GLN A 24 18.78 0.50 19.66
N ALA A 25 18.19 0.11 18.50
CA ALA A 25 16.75 0.15 18.29
C ALA A 25 15.99 -0.68 19.31
N LEU A 26 16.51 -1.86 19.69
CA LEU A 26 15.92 -2.68 20.73
C LEU A 26 16.03 -2.04 22.12
N ASP A 27 17.14 -1.38 22.44
CA ASP A 27 17.29 -0.64 23.70
C ASP A 27 16.29 0.52 23.78
N THR A 28 16.14 1.27 22.69
CA THR A 28 15.15 2.34 22.55
C THR A 28 13.72 1.79 22.67
N PHE A 29 13.42 0.68 22.00
CA PHE A 29 12.12 0.03 22.07
C PHE A 29 11.76 -0.41 23.49
N VAL A 30 12.69 -1.03 24.22
CA VAL A 30 12.44 -1.46 25.58
C VAL A 30 12.24 -0.25 26.51
N SER A 31 13.01 0.81 26.31
CA SER A 31 12.86 2.08 27.07
C SER A 31 11.49 2.71 26.82
N PHE A 32 11.05 2.78 25.55
CA PHE A 32 9.73 3.23 25.14
C PHE A 32 8.60 2.40 25.75
N LEU A 33 8.68 1.06 25.65
CA LEU A 33 7.63 0.17 26.12
C LEU A 33 7.46 0.20 27.64
N THR A 34 8.54 0.46 28.37
CA THR A 34 8.57 0.48 29.85
C THR A 34 8.44 1.89 30.42
N ASP A 35 8.31 2.91 29.61
CA ASP A 35 8.07 4.28 30.07
C ASP A 35 6.75 4.37 30.85
N ARG A 36 6.74 5.19 31.89
CA ARG A 36 5.53 5.46 32.68
C ARG A 36 4.62 6.53 32.05
N ASP A 37 5.17 7.28 31.12
CA ASP A 37 4.41 8.29 30.39
C ASP A 37 3.43 7.61 29.39
N PRO A 38 2.12 7.76 29.55
CA PRO A 38 1.16 7.19 28.63
C PRO A 38 1.17 7.89 27.24
N GLN A 39 1.76 9.08 27.15
CA GLN A 39 1.85 9.85 25.91
C GLN A 39 3.17 9.58 25.15
N ALA A 40 3.71 8.37 25.25
CA ALA A 40 4.92 7.98 24.54
C ALA A 40 4.62 7.38 23.17
N VAL A 41 5.36 7.81 22.14
CA VAL A 41 5.37 7.26 20.78
C VAL A 41 6.79 6.88 20.39
N MET A 42 6.92 5.80 19.61
CA MET A 42 8.22 5.44 19.02
C MET A 42 8.15 5.49 17.49
N ILE A 43 9.19 6.04 16.87
CA ILE A 43 9.41 6.06 15.43
C ILE A 43 10.64 5.19 15.12
N LEU A 44 10.44 4.11 14.38
CA LEU A 44 11.50 3.26 13.87
C LEU A 44 11.63 3.48 12.36
N ARG A 45 12.64 4.24 11.96
CA ARG A 45 12.95 4.47 10.56
C ARG A 45 14.03 3.50 10.11
N GLY A 46 13.95 3.09 8.85
CA GLY A 46 15.03 2.30 8.28
C GLY A 46 14.84 2.13 6.78
N SER A 47 15.93 2.03 6.04
CA SER A 47 15.93 1.82 4.61
C SER A 47 15.70 0.36 4.22
N ALA A 48 15.54 0.11 2.91
CA ALA A 48 15.48 -1.24 2.38
C ALA A 48 16.75 -2.05 2.75
N GLY A 49 16.57 -3.33 3.09
CA GLY A 49 17.68 -4.21 3.46
C GLY A 49 18.26 -4.04 4.86
N THR A 50 17.72 -3.17 5.72
CA THR A 50 18.18 -2.98 7.11
C THR A 50 17.54 -3.92 8.12
N GLY A 51 16.63 -4.80 7.67
CA GLY A 51 15.98 -5.81 8.51
C GLY A 51 14.82 -5.31 9.37
N LYS A 52 14.18 -4.17 9.04
CA LYS A 52 12.99 -3.66 9.74
C LYS A 52 11.92 -4.72 9.95
N THR A 53 11.52 -5.41 8.89
CA THR A 53 10.45 -6.43 8.92
C THR A 53 10.81 -7.60 9.81
N SER A 54 12.06 -8.06 9.76
CA SER A 54 12.55 -9.15 10.61
C SER A 54 12.57 -8.74 12.09
N LEU A 55 13.02 -7.51 12.37
CA LEU A 55 13.10 -6.97 13.73
C LEU A 55 11.71 -6.74 14.33
N SER A 56 10.80 -6.12 13.59
CA SER A 56 9.40 -5.94 14.02
C SER A 56 8.66 -7.26 14.19
N GLY A 57 8.90 -8.24 13.32
CA GLY A 57 8.37 -9.60 13.49
C GLY A 57 8.85 -10.29 14.77
N ALA A 58 10.14 -10.15 15.09
CA ALA A 58 10.70 -10.68 16.34
C ALA A 58 10.10 -10.00 17.58
N ILE A 59 9.92 -8.67 17.52
CA ILE A 59 9.23 -7.90 18.57
C ILE A 59 7.82 -8.44 18.78
N VAL A 60 7.03 -8.53 17.71
CA VAL A 60 5.63 -9.02 17.78
C VAL A 60 5.55 -10.42 18.39
N ARG A 61 6.33 -11.38 17.86
CA ARG A 61 6.33 -12.76 18.38
C ARG A 61 6.68 -12.81 19.88
N THR A 62 7.65 -12.01 20.31
CA THR A 62 8.04 -11.93 21.74
C THR A 62 6.92 -11.34 22.59
N LEU A 63 6.30 -10.25 22.15
CA LEU A 63 5.23 -9.60 22.90
C LEU A 63 4.01 -10.53 23.06
N LEU A 64 3.65 -11.26 22.00
CA LEU A 64 2.58 -12.27 22.08
C LEU A 64 2.90 -13.40 23.06
N GLN A 65 4.17 -13.87 23.09
CA GLN A 65 4.60 -14.90 24.06
C GLN A 65 4.47 -14.44 25.52
N ILE A 66 4.72 -13.16 25.79
CA ILE A 66 4.56 -12.59 27.14
C ILE A 66 3.14 -12.07 27.39
N ARG A 67 2.20 -12.33 26.48
CA ARG A 67 0.78 -11.90 26.53
C ARG A 67 0.59 -10.39 26.57
N GLN A 68 1.51 -9.62 26.02
CA GLN A 68 1.31 -8.19 25.76
C GLN A 68 0.33 -8.04 24.59
N LYS A 69 -0.67 -7.20 24.77
CA LYS A 69 -1.61 -6.90 23.69
C LYS A 69 -0.92 -6.09 22.59
N VAL A 70 -1.06 -6.53 21.35
CA VAL A 70 -0.49 -5.88 20.17
C VAL A 70 -1.57 -5.77 19.11
N MET A 71 -1.66 -4.61 18.45
CA MET A 71 -2.50 -4.36 17.29
C MET A 71 -1.62 -3.98 16.11
N LEU A 72 -1.61 -4.82 15.05
CA LEU A 72 -0.80 -4.60 13.87
C LEU A 72 -1.63 -3.89 12.81
N LEU A 73 -1.11 -2.78 12.31
CA LEU A 73 -1.78 -1.92 11.34
C LEU A 73 -0.85 -1.60 10.16
N ALA A 74 -1.47 -1.30 9.01
CA ALA A 74 -0.77 -0.77 7.85
C ALA A 74 -1.71 0.15 7.03
N PRO A 75 -1.19 1.05 6.18
CA PRO A 75 -2.01 1.94 5.35
C PRO A 75 -2.85 1.22 4.30
N THR A 76 -2.34 0.12 3.73
CA THR A 76 -2.99 -0.64 2.64
C THR A 76 -3.20 -2.10 3.01
N GLY A 77 -4.13 -2.79 2.30
CA GLY A 77 -4.40 -4.22 2.49
C GLY A 77 -3.16 -5.08 2.24
N ARG A 78 -2.41 -4.80 1.16
CA ARG A 78 -1.19 -5.54 0.83
C ARG A 78 -0.09 -5.35 1.89
N ALA A 79 0.14 -4.13 2.36
CA ALA A 79 1.10 -3.88 3.44
C ALA A 79 0.69 -4.61 4.72
N ALA A 80 -0.61 -4.64 5.05
CA ALA A 80 -1.13 -5.40 6.19
C ALA A 80 -0.87 -6.91 6.02
N LYS A 81 -1.07 -7.46 4.81
CA LYS A 81 -0.75 -8.87 4.53
C LYS A 81 0.74 -9.18 4.70
N VAL A 82 1.62 -8.35 4.12
CA VAL A 82 3.08 -8.51 4.28
C VAL A 82 3.48 -8.45 5.76
N PHE A 83 2.93 -7.49 6.51
CA PHE A 83 3.20 -7.37 7.94
C PHE A 83 2.69 -8.58 8.74
N SER A 84 1.49 -9.08 8.39
CA SER A 84 0.94 -10.28 9.01
C SER A 84 1.83 -11.51 8.79
N LEU A 85 2.27 -11.74 7.54
CA LEU A 85 3.16 -12.85 7.20
C LEU A 85 4.52 -12.75 7.92
N GLY A 86 5.14 -11.56 7.94
CA GLY A 86 6.43 -11.32 8.58
C GLY A 86 6.40 -11.44 10.10
N SER A 87 5.28 -11.12 10.73
CA SER A 87 5.10 -11.14 12.18
C SER A 87 4.52 -12.45 12.72
N GLY A 88 3.77 -13.18 11.87
CA GLY A 88 2.99 -14.37 12.29
C GLY A 88 1.73 -14.03 13.09
N ALA A 89 1.23 -12.79 12.97
CA ALA A 89 0.04 -12.33 13.68
C ALA A 89 -0.88 -11.52 12.73
N PRO A 90 -2.21 -11.51 12.93
CA PRO A 90 -3.11 -10.77 12.07
C PRO A 90 -2.81 -9.27 12.07
N ALA A 91 -2.68 -8.67 10.89
CA ALA A 91 -2.58 -7.24 10.68
C ALA A 91 -3.78 -6.71 9.88
N TYR A 92 -4.11 -5.45 10.08
CA TYR A 92 -5.29 -4.83 9.49
C TYR A 92 -4.95 -3.49 8.87
N THR A 93 -5.79 -3.00 7.97
CA THR A 93 -5.63 -1.61 7.52
C THR A 93 -6.02 -0.64 8.63
N ILE A 94 -5.34 0.51 8.68
CA ILE A 94 -5.65 1.59 9.64
C ILE A 94 -7.14 1.94 9.54
N HIS A 95 -7.63 2.20 8.34
CA HIS A 95 -9.02 2.58 8.09
C HIS A 95 -10.03 1.58 8.69
N ARG A 96 -9.78 0.28 8.56
CA ARG A 96 -10.63 -0.78 9.11
C ARG A 96 -10.77 -0.72 10.63
N ARG A 97 -9.73 -0.27 11.33
CA ARG A 97 -9.69 -0.31 12.80
C ARG A 97 -10.16 0.97 13.44
N ILE A 98 -9.82 2.12 12.85
CA ILE A 98 -10.08 3.39 13.52
C ILE A 98 -11.38 4.05 13.08
N TYR A 99 -11.99 3.62 11.95
CA TYR A 99 -13.25 4.22 11.47
C TYR A 99 -14.45 3.28 11.56
N ARG A 100 -15.62 3.89 11.77
CA ARG A 100 -16.94 3.27 11.64
C ARG A 100 -17.82 4.11 10.73
N GLU A 101 -18.71 3.46 10.00
CA GLU A 101 -19.71 4.16 9.19
C GLU A 101 -20.72 4.87 10.12
N LYS A 102 -20.94 6.15 9.92
CA LYS A 102 -21.82 6.96 10.77
C LYS A 102 -23.17 7.24 10.13
N ALA A 103 -23.19 7.66 8.91
CA ALA A 103 -24.37 7.94 8.12
C ALA A 103 -24.00 8.13 6.67
N PHE A 104 -24.94 7.88 5.79
CA PHE A 104 -24.81 8.22 4.38
C PHE A 104 -25.37 9.64 4.16
N ALA A 105 -24.57 10.53 3.64
CA ALA A 105 -25.01 11.85 3.22
C ALA A 105 -24.45 12.13 1.83
N GLY A 106 -25.28 11.96 0.79
CA GLY A 106 -24.89 12.24 -0.61
C GLY A 106 -24.18 11.08 -1.32
N VAL A 107 -23.21 11.40 -2.16
CA VAL A 107 -22.53 10.46 -3.06
C VAL A 107 -21.59 9.49 -2.32
N ASP A 108 -21.09 9.88 -1.15
CA ASP A 108 -20.15 9.08 -0.37
C ASP A 108 -20.66 8.86 1.07
N GLY A 109 -20.41 7.66 1.62
CA GLY A 109 -20.65 7.38 3.03
C GLY A 109 -19.74 8.24 3.93
N GLN A 110 -20.27 8.72 5.05
CA GLN A 110 -19.46 9.42 6.06
C GLN A 110 -18.99 8.44 7.13
N PHE A 111 -17.68 8.37 7.32
CA PHE A 111 -17.04 7.57 8.34
C PHE A 111 -16.57 8.46 9.48
N SER A 112 -16.90 8.10 10.69
CA SER A 112 -16.40 8.78 11.89
C SER A 112 -15.35 7.94 12.58
N LEU A 113 -14.49 8.61 13.34
CA LEU A 113 -13.55 7.93 14.21
C LEU A 113 -14.33 7.03 15.17
N ASN A 114 -13.85 5.80 15.34
CA ASN A 114 -14.42 4.84 16.26
C ASN A 114 -13.98 5.15 17.71
N ASP A 115 -14.71 4.65 18.68
CA ASP A 115 -14.29 4.71 20.08
C ASP A 115 -13.18 3.66 20.29
N ASN A 116 -12.07 4.07 20.91
CA ASN A 116 -11.01 3.12 21.26
C ASN A 116 -11.37 2.40 22.57
N LEU A 117 -11.70 1.13 22.47
CA LEU A 117 -12.00 0.25 23.61
C LEU A 117 -10.79 -0.62 24.03
N TYR A 118 -9.62 -0.38 23.43
CA TYR A 118 -8.40 -1.08 23.78
C TYR A 118 -7.81 -0.54 25.09
N THR A 119 -7.06 -1.40 25.75
CA THR A 119 -6.35 -1.06 27.00
C THR A 119 -5.02 -1.78 27.02
N ASP A 120 -3.95 -1.12 27.47
CA ASP A 120 -2.60 -1.67 27.59
C ASP A 120 -2.11 -2.29 26.25
N THR A 121 -2.45 -1.66 25.14
CA THR A 121 -2.21 -2.19 23.79
C THR A 121 -1.11 -1.40 23.10
N LEU A 122 -0.16 -2.10 22.51
CA LEU A 122 0.81 -1.52 21.57
C LEU A 122 0.25 -1.58 20.15
N PHE A 123 -0.04 -0.42 19.58
CA PHE A 123 -0.35 -0.28 18.17
C PHE A 123 0.94 -0.15 17.38
N MET A 124 1.20 -1.09 16.47
CA MET A 124 2.35 -1.08 15.59
C MET A 124 1.88 -0.83 14.16
N VAL A 125 2.39 0.21 13.53
CA VAL A 125 2.01 0.60 12.17
C VAL A 125 3.22 0.45 11.26
N ASP A 126 3.16 -0.47 10.31
CA ASP A 126 4.17 -0.60 9.26
C ASP A 126 3.82 0.26 8.04
N GLU A 127 4.80 0.56 7.19
CA GLU A 127 4.70 1.47 6.04
C GLU A 127 4.12 2.85 6.42
N ALA A 128 4.49 3.35 7.60
CA ALA A 128 4.00 4.63 8.11
C ALA A 128 4.38 5.84 7.24
N SER A 129 5.34 5.68 6.32
CA SER A 129 5.70 6.70 5.32
C SER A 129 4.54 7.12 4.42
N MET A 130 3.51 6.27 4.28
CA MET A 130 2.32 6.53 3.45
C MET A 130 1.20 7.29 4.18
N ILE A 131 1.35 7.56 5.48
CA ILE A 131 0.29 8.18 6.28
C ILE A 131 0.30 9.69 6.09
N ALA A 132 -0.75 10.23 5.46
CA ALA A 132 -0.92 11.65 5.22
C ALA A 132 -1.44 12.41 6.45
N ASN A 133 -1.01 13.66 6.59
CA ASN A 133 -1.54 14.62 7.57
C ASN A 133 -2.27 15.79 6.92
N MET A 134 -2.23 15.91 5.60
CA MET A 134 -3.01 16.90 4.87
C MET A 134 -4.37 16.33 4.46
N GLY A 135 -5.45 17.03 4.79
CA GLY A 135 -6.79 16.72 4.31
C GLY A 135 -6.91 17.10 2.84
N LEU A 136 -6.97 16.12 1.96
CA LEU A 136 -7.44 16.33 0.58
C LEU A 136 -8.95 16.63 0.67
N GLY A 137 -9.36 17.85 0.33
CA GLY A 137 -10.75 18.30 0.44
C GLY A 137 -11.75 17.30 -0.18
N GLY A 138 -12.87 17.06 0.51
CA GLY A 138 -13.89 16.09 0.12
C GLY A 138 -13.71 14.69 0.72
N THR A 139 -12.97 14.55 1.82
CA THR A 139 -12.74 13.26 2.46
C THR A 139 -13.98 12.73 3.15
N THR A 140 -14.23 11.43 2.96
CA THR A 140 -15.33 10.68 3.56
C THR A 140 -14.99 10.13 4.95
N PHE A 141 -13.71 10.23 5.37
CA PHE A 141 -13.20 9.64 6.61
C PHE A 141 -12.81 10.69 7.65
N GLY A 142 -13.36 10.57 8.83
CA GLY A 142 -12.98 11.29 10.05
C GLY A 142 -12.75 12.80 9.86
N SER A 143 -11.58 13.27 10.26
CA SER A 143 -11.14 14.66 10.05
C SER A 143 -10.63 14.93 8.63
N GLY A 144 -10.39 13.88 7.85
CA GLY A 144 -9.69 13.95 6.58
C GLY A 144 -8.16 13.83 6.68
N CYS A 145 -7.62 13.87 7.89
CA CYS A 145 -6.20 13.73 8.18
C CYS A 145 -5.96 12.38 8.87
N LEU A 146 -5.46 11.40 8.13
CA LEU A 146 -5.33 10.03 8.64
C LEU A 146 -4.41 9.94 9.86
N LEU A 147 -3.31 10.72 9.87
CA LEU A 147 -2.38 10.74 10.99
C LEU A 147 -3.02 11.33 12.26
N ASP A 148 -3.72 12.45 12.12
CA ASP A 148 -4.44 13.09 13.22
C ASP A 148 -5.49 12.14 13.84
N ASP A 149 -6.25 11.46 12.99
CA ASP A 149 -7.26 10.49 13.42
C ASP A 149 -6.63 9.25 14.08
N LEU A 150 -5.51 8.76 13.56
CA LEU A 150 -4.78 7.64 14.15
C LEU A 150 -4.25 7.98 15.54
N VAL A 151 -3.59 9.13 15.68
CA VAL A 151 -3.06 9.61 16.97
C VAL A 151 -4.19 9.78 17.97
N LYS A 152 -5.28 10.46 17.59
CA LYS A 152 -6.46 10.63 18.44
C LYS A 152 -7.04 9.29 18.87
N PHE A 153 -7.21 8.35 17.94
CA PHE A 153 -7.74 7.03 18.24
C PHE A 153 -6.89 6.30 19.27
N VAL A 154 -5.58 6.20 19.05
CA VAL A 154 -4.69 5.45 19.94
C VAL A 154 -4.69 6.04 21.35
N TYR A 155 -4.52 7.36 21.47
CA TYR A 155 -4.38 8.01 22.78
C TYR A 155 -5.70 8.35 23.47
N GLN A 156 -6.86 8.04 22.86
CA GLN A 156 -8.15 7.96 23.55
C GLN A 156 -8.27 6.70 24.42
N GLY A 157 -7.49 5.65 24.12
CA GLY A 157 -7.47 4.42 24.89
C GLY A 157 -6.73 4.57 26.23
N HIS A 158 -6.81 3.54 27.05
CA HIS A 158 -6.16 3.54 28.36
C HIS A 158 -4.78 2.86 28.28
N ASN A 159 -3.72 3.62 28.51
CA ASN A 159 -2.33 3.13 28.49
C ASN A 159 -1.95 2.44 27.16
N ASP A 160 -2.52 2.91 26.06
CA ASP A 160 -2.16 2.45 24.72
C ASP A 160 -0.95 3.23 24.20
N ARG A 161 -0.17 2.61 23.31
CA ARG A 161 1.06 3.17 22.76
C ARG A 161 1.10 3.00 21.26
N LEU A 162 1.85 3.86 20.58
CA LEU A 162 2.02 3.85 19.13
C LEU A 162 3.49 3.66 18.76
N LEU A 163 3.76 2.67 17.89
CA LEU A 163 5.03 2.47 17.22
C LEU A 163 4.82 2.62 15.71
N LEU A 164 5.47 3.62 15.12
CA LEU A 164 5.45 3.92 13.70
C LEU A 164 6.72 3.39 13.04
N ILE A 165 6.57 2.55 12.01
CA ILE A 165 7.67 1.89 11.30
C ILE A 165 7.59 2.31 9.84
N GLY A 166 8.71 2.77 9.27
CA GLY A 166 8.71 3.20 7.86
C GLY A 166 10.09 3.56 7.32
N ASP A 167 10.09 4.10 6.12
CA ASP A 167 11.29 4.51 5.41
C ASP A 167 11.11 5.92 4.83
N LYS A 168 11.88 6.90 5.34
CA LYS A 168 11.83 8.29 4.88
C LYS A 168 12.30 8.49 3.44
N ALA A 169 13.06 7.55 2.89
CA ALA A 169 13.53 7.63 1.52
C ALA A 169 12.46 7.20 0.50
N GLN A 170 11.41 6.51 0.92
CA GLN A 170 10.26 6.20 0.07
C GLN A 170 9.45 7.47 -0.26
N LEU A 171 8.60 7.35 -1.28
CA LEU A 171 7.68 8.43 -1.63
C LEU A 171 6.85 8.87 -0.43
N PRO A 172 6.81 10.17 -0.11
CA PRO A 172 5.88 10.71 0.87
C PRO A 172 4.43 10.61 0.38
N PRO A 173 3.44 10.87 1.24
CA PRO A 173 2.05 10.96 0.84
C PRO A 173 1.85 12.03 -0.23
N VAL A 174 0.85 11.82 -1.09
CA VAL A 174 0.55 12.77 -2.18
C VAL A 174 0.24 14.16 -1.62
N GLY A 175 0.98 15.15 -2.10
CA GLY A 175 0.85 16.56 -1.68
C GLY A 175 1.70 16.95 -0.47
N GLU A 176 2.49 16.05 0.07
CA GLU A 176 3.42 16.31 1.18
C GLU A 176 4.87 16.14 0.71
N GLU A 177 5.78 17.00 1.19
CA GLU A 177 7.20 16.96 0.85
C GLU A 177 7.96 15.89 1.65
N GLU A 178 7.49 15.57 2.87
CA GLU A 178 8.05 14.56 3.76
C GLU A 178 6.94 13.70 4.37
N SER A 179 7.32 12.55 4.93
CA SER A 179 6.39 11.68 5.66
C SER A 179 6.11 12.22 7.06
N PRO A 180 4.94 12.81 7.34
CA PRO A 180 4.65 13.43 8.65
C PRO A 180 4.64 12.41 9.79
N ALA A 181 4.20 11.18 9.54
CA ALA A 181 4.19 10.11 10.54
C ALA A 181 5.60 9.67 10.99
N LEU A 182 6.63 9.94 10.19
CA LEU A 182 8.03 9.64 10.51
C LEU A 182 8.82 10.86 11.02
N SER A 183 8.16 11.98 11.29
CA SER A 183 8.75 13.21 11.79
C SER A 183 8.56 13.33 13.30
N ALA A 184 9.70 13.42 14.04
CA ALA A 184 9.65 13.61 15.48
C ALA A 184 8.94 14.92 15.86
N SER A 185 9.24 16.02 15.15
CA SER A 185 8.63 17.34 15.41
C SER A 185 7.11 17.34 15.22
N VAL A 186 6.60 16.56 14.26
CA VAL A 186 5.14 16.41 14.07
C VAL A 186 4.53 15.66 15.25
N MET A 187 5.16 14.59 15.72
CA MET A 187 4.66 13.83 16.88
C MET A 187 4.75 14.64 18.18
N GLU A 188 5.82 15.43 18.37
CA GLU A 188 5.93 16.36 19.49
C GLU A 188 4.85 17.45 19.44
N GLY A 189 4.44 17.86 18.24
CA GLY A 189 3.32 18.79 18.04
C GLY A 189 1.97 18.26 18.56
N TYR A 190 1.80 16.94 18.66
CA TYR A 190 0.66 16.31 19.35
C TYR A 190 0.80 16.21 20.86
N GLY A 191 1.90 16.72 21.42
CA GLY A 191 2.22 16.62 22.85
C GLY A 191 2.76 15.26 23.27
N LEU A 192 3.26 14.46 22.31
CA LEU A 192 3.79 13.13 22.57
C LEU A 192 5.27 13.17 22.92
N LYS A 193 5.69 12.30 23.83
CA LYS A 193 7.09 12.02 24.10
C LYS A 193 7.64 11.07 23.05
N VAL A 194 8.58 11.54 22.23
CA VAL A 194 9.07 10.80 21.08
C VAL A 194 10.33 9.99 21.42
N TYR A 195 10.30 8.71 21.08
CA TYR A 195 11.46 7.83 20.98
C TYR A 195 11.74 7.59 19.51
N GLU A 196 12.96 7.78 19.05
CA GLU A 196 13.29 7.58 17.65
C GLU A 196 14.56 6.75 17.46
N CYS A 197 14.58 5.99 16.37
CA CYS A 197 15.72 5.19 15.98
C CYS A 197 15.79 5.05 14.46
N ASP A 198 17.00 5.12 13.92
CA ASP A 198 17.30 4.97 12.50
C ASP A 198 18.12 3.70 12.24
N LEU A 199 17.70 2.89 11.27
CA LEU A 199 18.42 1.74 10.77
C LEU A 199 18.96 2.06 9.37
N ASN A 200 20.27 2.29 9.28
CA ASN A 200 20.96 2.65 8.04
C ASN A 200 21.92 1.54 7.56
N GLU A 201 22.35 0.68 8.49
CA GLU A 201 23.25 -0.43 8.17
C GLU A 201 22.54 -1.48 7.30
N VAL A 202 22.98 -1.58 6.04
CA VAL A 202 22.52 -2.62 5.11
C VAL A 202 23.20 -3.94 5.45
N LEU A 203 22.41 -5.00 5.62
CA LEU A 203 22.96 -6.32 6.02
C LEU A 203 23.96 -6.86 5.01
N ARG A 204 25.05 -7.51 5.48
CA ARG A 204 26.14 -8.04 4.64
C ARG A 204 25.67 -9.01 3.54
N GLN A 205 24.58 -9.74 3.76
CA GLN A 205 23.97 -10.63 2.76
C GLN A 205 23.45 -9.90 1.52
N SER A 206 23.24 -8.58 1.61
CA SER A 206 22.77 -7.73 0.53
C SER A 206 23.89 -7.10 -0.33
N GLN A 207 25.17 -7.32 0.02
CA GLN A 207 26.30 -6.73 -0.71
C GLN A 207 26.46 -7.28 -2.13
N SER A 208 25.89 -8.44 -2.44
CA SER A 208 25.84 -8.99 -3.80
C SER A 208 24.61 -8.53 -4.61
N SER A 209 23.70 -7.76 -4.01
CA SER A 209 22.49 -7.26 -4.65
C SER A 209 22.72 -5.91 -5.32
N GLY A 210 22.56 -5.86 -6.64
CA GLY A 210 22.58 -4.62 -7.41
C GLY A 210 21.37 -3.74 -7.12
N ILE A 211 20.22 -4.33 -6.78
CA ILE A 211 19.02 -3.61 -6.37
C ILE A 211 19.34 -2.79 -5.12
N LEU A 212 19.86 -3.42 -4.07
CA LEU A 212 20.15 -2.75 -2.81
C LEU A 212 21.35 -1.79 -2.91
N TYR A 213 22.36 -2.15 -3.73
CA TYR A 213 23.49 -1.26 -4.00
C TYR A 213 23.02 0.07 -4.61
N ASN A 214 22.24 0.01 -5.71
CA ASN A 214 21.74 1.21 -6.36
C ASN A 214 20.71 1.95 -5.50
N ALA A 215 19.83 1.25 -4.81
CA ALA A 215 18.90 1.88 -3.88
C ALA A 215 19.63 2.64 -2.76
N THR A 216 20.77 2.12 -2.27
CA THR A 216 21.59 2.81 -1.26
C THR A 216 22.20 4.09 -1.81
N LEU A 217 22.72 4.07 -3.05
CA LEU A 217 23.24 5.28 -3.71
C LEU A 217 22.15 6.33 -3.90
N ILE A 218 20.99 5.93 -4.40
CA ILE A 218 19.83 6.83 -4.59
C ILE A 218 19.40 7.44 -3.24
N ARG A 219 19.33 6.64 -2.17
CA ARG A 219 19.02 7.11 -0.82
C ARG A 219 20.02 8.13 -0.31
N GLN A 220 21.32 7.94 -0.58
CA GLN A 220 22.35 8.90 -0.17
C GLN A 220 22.16 10.27 -0.81
N MET A 221 21.64 10.34 -2.03
CA MET A 221 21.28 11.61 -2.67
C MET A 221 20.16 12.33 -1.91
N ILE A 222 19.18 11.59 -1.38
CA ILE A 222 18.09 12.15 -0.56
C ILE A 222 18.64 12.67 0.77
N THR A 223 19.38 11.82 1.50
CA THR A 223 19.80 12.12 2.87
C THR A 223 20.88 13.21 2.99
N HIS A 224 21.65 13.45 1.92
CA HIS A 224 22.70 14.46 1.90
C HIS A 224 22.31 15.73 1.14
N ASP A 225 21.06 15.83 0.69
CA ASP A 225 20.55 16.93 -0.15
C ASP A 225 21.48 17.21 -1.35
N ALA A 226 22.04 16.12 -1.91
CA ALA A 226 23.07 16.15 -2.94
C ALA A 226 22.52 15.80 -4.32
N VAL A 227 21.30 16.31 -4.64
CA VAL A 227 20.68 16.07 -5.93
C VAL A 227 21.28 17.02 -6.97
N THR A 228 22.46 16.65 -7.49
CA THR A 228 23.22 17.45 -8.48
C THR A 228 23.07 16.96 -9.91
N GLY A 229 22.46 15.79 -10.14
CA GLY A 229 22.25 15.17 -11.43
C GLY A 229 21.45 13.88 -11.32
N LEU A 230 21.07 13.30 -12.46
CA LEU A 230 20.38 12.02 -12.51
C LEU A 230 21.24 10.89 -11.93
N PRO A 231 20.68 9.96 -11.14
CA PRO A 231 21.44 8.86 -10.57
C PRO A 231 22.08 7.98 -11.65
N LEU A 232 23.34 7.62 -11.46
CA LEU A 232 24.05 6.67 -12.30
C LEU A 232 23.85 5.24 -11.77
N ILE A 233 23.21 4.39 -12.55
CA ILE A 233 22.87 3.03 -12.17
C ILE A 233 23.97 2.06 -12.60
N ARG A 234 24.42 1.22 -11.67
CA ARG A 234 25.40 0.18 -11.93
C ARG A 234 24.70 -1.16 -12.16
N PHE A 235 24.89 -1.72 -13.33
CA PHE A 235 24.38 -3.04 -13.71
C PHE A 235 25.45 -4.12 -13.59
N LYS A 236 26.67 -3.80 -14.00
CA LYS A 236 27.76 -4.77 -14.14
C LYS A 236 28.19 -5.34 -12.79
N GLY A 237 28.27 -6.65 -12.72
CA GLY A 237 28.65 -7.38 -11.51
C GLY A 237 27.49 -7.82 -10.63
N PHE A 238 26.25 -7.57 -11.04
CA PHE A 238 25.04 -7.99 -10.33
C PHE A 238 24.14 -8.83 -11.23
N ALA A 239 23.50 -9.86 -10.65
CA ALA A 239 22.60 -10.75 -11.37
C ALA A 239 21.13 -10.38 -11.21
N ASP A 240 20.82 -9.54 -10.23
CA ASP A 240 19.46 -9.16 -9.82
C ASP A 240 18.96 -7.84 -10.44
N ILE A 241 19.80 -7.12 -11.20
CA ILE A 241 19.42 -5.89 -11.90
C ILE A 241 19.80 -6.01 -13.39
N VAL A 242 18.83 -5.74 -14.25
CA VAL A 242 18.95 -5.97 -15.70
C VAL A 242 18.54 -4.72 -16.46
N MET A 243 19.35 -4.30 -17.44
CA MET A 243 18.92 -3.32 -18.43
C MET A 243 18.05 -4.04 -19.46
N MET A 244 16.79 -3.60 -19.61
CA MET A 244 15.78 -4.23 -20.45
C MET A 244 15.50 -3.39 -21.70
N PRO A 245 16.00 -3.78 -22.90
CA PRO A 245 15.60 -3.13 -24.14
C PRO A 245 14.11 -3.32 -24.42
N GLY A 246 13.46 -2.28 -24.92
CA GLY A 246 12.02 -2.35 -25.22
C GLY A 246 11.66 -3.43 -26.25
N ALA A 247 12.59 -3.78 -27.16
CA ALA A 247 12.39 -4.84 -28.15
C ALA A 247 12.28 -6.25 -27.50
N GLU A 248 12.89 -6.46 -26.34
CA GLU A 248 12.93 -7.75 -25.62
C GLU A 248 11.84 -7.82 -24.52
N LEU A 249 11.12 -6.73 -24.27
CA LEU A 249 10.22 -6.58 -23.14
C LEU A 249 9.07 -7.60 -23.14
N VAL A 250 8.47 -7.87 -24.31
CA VAL A 250 7.33 -8.80 -24.44
C VAL A 250 7.77 -10.22 -24.06
N GLU A 251 8.91 -10.67 -24.57
CA GLU A 251 9.49 -11.98 -24.27
C GLU A 251 9.86 -12.07 -22.78
N SER A 252 10.56 -11.07 -22.27
CA SER A 252 10.98 -11.01 -20.86
C SER A 252 9.79 -11.02 -19.87
N LEU A 253 8.71 -10.31 -20.18
CA LEU A 253 7.49 -10.36 -19.37
C LEU A 253 6.83 -11.73 -19.44
N GLY A 254 6.77 -12.35 -20.62
CA GLY A 254 6.29 -13.72 -20.78
C GLY A 254 7.08 -14.73 -19.94
N ASP A 255 8.41 -14.61 -19.95
CA ASP A 255 9.32 -15.42 -19.12
C ASP A 255 9.07 -15.19 -17.63
N SER A 256 8.92 -13.94 -17.20
CA SER A 256 8.63 -13.61 -15.80
C SER A 256 7.29 -14.21 -15.36
N TYR A 257 6.25 -14.09 -16.16
CA TYR A 257 4.94 -14.68 -15.85
C TYR A 257 4.99 -16.21 -15.80
N HIS A 258 5.84 -16.83 -16.60
CA HIS A 258 6.04 -18.28 -16.56
C HIS A 258 6.81 -18.74 -15.32
N HIS A 259 7.88 -18.01 -14.93
CA HIS A 259 8.79 -18.42 -13.85
C HIS A 259 8.26 -18.09 -12.45
N VAL A 260 7.77 -16.87 -12.24
CA VAL A 260 7.33 -16.39 -10.92
C VAL A 260 5.83 -16.14 -10.84
N GLY A 261 5.14 -16.06 -11.98
CA GLY A 261 3.69 -15.85 -12.05
C GLY A 261 3.28 -14.39 -12.19
N LEU A 262 1.99 -14.21 -12.56
CA LEU A 262 1.38 -12.88 -12.71
C LEU A 262 1.33 -12.09 -11.40
N ASP A 263 1.14 -12.78 -10.28
CA ASP A 263 1.02 -12.18 -8.96
C ASP A 263 2.35 -11.64 -8.43
N GLU A 264 3.46 -12.20 -8.90
CA GLU A 264 4.83 -11.87 -8.47
C GLU A 264 5.61 -11.06 -9.52
N THR A 265 4.92 -10.55 -10.56
CA THR A 265 5.50 -9.68 -11.59
C THR A 265 4.74 -8.37 -11.66
N MET A 266 5.45 -7.22 -11.66
CA MET A 266 4.83 -5.90 -11.70
C MET A 266 5.61 -4.95 -12.60
N VAL A 267 4.89 -4.14 -13.39
CA VAL A 267 5.47 -3.01 -14.12
C VAL A 267 5.16 -1.71 -13.36
N ILE A 268 6.18 -0.92 -13.06
CA ILE A 268 6.04 0.36 -12.33
C ILE A 268 6.33 1.52 -13.28
N THR A 269 5.40 2.48 -13.32
CA THR A 269 5.47 3.65 -14.20
C THR A 269 5.25 4.96 -13.44
N ARG A 270 5.52 6.09 -14.10
CA ARG A 270 5.34 7.43 -13.50
C ARG A 270 3.92 8.00 -13.62
N SER A 271 3.08 7.45 -14.50
CA SER A 271 1.73 7.99 -14.73
C SER A 271 0.70 6.91 -15.05
N ASN A 272 -0.57 7.18 -14.74
CA ASN A 272 -1.67 6.30 -15.11
C ASN A 272 -1.77 6.09 -16.64
N LYS A 273 -1.50 7.13 -17.41
CA LYS A 273 -1.47 7.04 -18.89
C LYS A 273 -0.45 6.00 -19.35
N ARG A 274 0.76 6.04 -18.80
CA ARG A 274 1.82 5.08 -19.13
C ARG A 274 1.45 3.67 -18.65
N ALA A 275 0.91 3.54 -17.44
CA ALA A 275 0.41 2.28 -16.92
C ALA A 275 -0.67 1.67 -17.83
N ASN A 276 -1.60 2.46 -18.33
CA ASN A 276 -2.64 1.99 -19.26
C ASN A 276 -2.05 1.45 -20.56
N ILE A 277 -1.01 2.11 -21.12
CA ILE A 277 -0.31 1.64 -22.32
C ILE A 277 0.31 0.26 -22.06
N TYR A 278 1.01 0.09 -20.92
CA TYR A 278 1.58 -1.20 -20.54
C TYR A 278 0.52 -2.26 -20.31
N ASN A 279 -0.54 -1.94 -19.58
CA ASN A 279 -1.63 -2.87 -19.31
C ASN A 279 -2.27 -3.41 -20.59
N ASN A 280 -2.54 -2.53 -21.57
CA ASN A 280 -3.08 -2.92 -22.88
C ASN A 280 -2.05 -3.74 -23.67
N GLY A 281 -0.78 -3.30 -23.70
CA GLY A 281 0.29 -4.02 -24.38
C GLY A 281 0.51 -5.42 -23.81
N ILE A 282 0.53 -5.56 -22.49
CA ILE A 282 0.67 -6.85 -21.80
C ILE A 282 -0.51 -7.76 -22.14
N ARG A 283 -1.74 -7.27 -22.06
CA ARG A 283 -2.92 -8.06 -22.37
C ARG A 283 -2.92 -8.56 -23.81
N ASN A 284 -2.61 -7.68 -24.76
CA ASN A 284 -2.68 -8.02 -26.18
C ASN A 284 -1.47 -8.83 -26.67
N MET A 285 -0.24 -8.45 -26.26
CA MET A 285 0.98 -9.03 -26.84
C MET A 285 1.61 -10.15 -25.99
N VAL A 286 1.40 -10.16 -24.68
CA VAL A 286 2.00 -11.16 -23.78
C VAL A 286 0.97 -12.23 -23.40
N LEU A 287 -0.29 -11.82 -23.14
CA LEU A 287 -1.34 -12.72 -22.64
C LEU A 287 -2.37 -13.13 -23.72
N ASP A 288 -2.24 -12.61 -24.94
CA ASP A 288 -3.14 -12.88 -26.07
C ASP A 288 -4.63 -12.67 -25.73
N ARG A 289 -4.94 -11.53 -25.11
CA ARG A 289 -6.31 -11.17 -24.68
C ARG A 289 -6.82 -9.98 -25.46
N GLU A 290 -7.78 -10.22 -26.34
CA GLU A 290 -8.40 -9.20 -27.19
C GLU A 290 -9.63 -8.55 -26.56
N GLU A 291 -10.42 -9.29 -25.76
CA GLU A 291 -11.61 -8.78 -25.11
C GLU A 291 -11.28 -7.68 -24.09
N GLU A 292 -12.23 -6.76 -23.84
CA GLU A 292 -12.03 -5.68 -22.87
C GLU A 292 -11.73 -6.23 -21.46
N LEU A 293 -12.35 -7.35 -21.05
CA LEU A 293 -12.06 -8.03 -19.80
C LEU A 293 -12.24 -9.52 -19.96
N SER A 294 -11.26 -10.30 -19.55
CA SER A 294 -11.21 -11.75 -19.73
C SER A 294 -10.97 -12.47 -18.39
N SER A 295 -11.38 -13.75 -18.33
CA SER A 295 -11.00 -14.62 -17.22
C SER A 295 -9.46 -14.68 -17.08
N GLY A 296 -8.98 -14.64 -15.85
CA GLY A 296 -7.55 -14.58 -15.52
C GLY A 296 -6.96 -13.16 -15.52
N ASP A 297 -7.70 -12.12 -15.92
CA ASP A 297 -7.21 -10.73 -15.80
C ASP A 297 -6.95 -10.37 -14.35
N MET A 298 -5.86 -9.62 -14.15
CA MET A 298 -5.53 -9.02 -12.86
C MET A 298 -6.03 -7.59 -12.80
N LEU A 299 -6.82 -7.31 -11.80
CA LEU A 299 -7.39 -6.00 -11.52
C LEU A 299 -6.87 -5.43 -10.20
N MET A 300 -6.90 -4.12 -10.10
CA MET A 300 -6.70 -3.37 -8.87
C MET A 300 -7.95 -2.56 -8.57
N ILE A 301 -8.43 -2.64 -7.35
CA ILE A 301 -9.52 -1.81 -6.83
C ILE A 301 -8.99 -0.39 -6.66
N VAL A 302 -9.71 0.59 -7.16
CA VAL A 302 -9.23 1.98 -7.17
C VAL A 302 -10.02 2.92 -6.26
N LYS A 303 -11.07 2.42 -5.63
CA LYS A 303 -11.86 3.12 -4.61
C LYS A 303 -12.29 2.12 -3.54
N ASN A 304 -12.20 2.50 -2.25
CA ASN A 304 -12.70 1.67 -1.16
C ASN A 304 -14.18 1.32 -1.38
N ASN A 305 -14.53 0.06 -1.20
CA ASN A 305 -15.91 -0.41 -1.34
C ASN A 305 -16.30 -1.30 -0.15
N TYR A 306 -17.36 -0.91 0.53
CA TYR A 306 -17.90 -1.58 1.72
C TYR A 306 -19.14 -2.41 1.38
N PHE A 307 -19.88 -1.98 0.36
CA PHE A 307 -21.18 -2.54 -0.01
C PHE A 307 -21.11 -4.04 -0.32
N TRP A 308 -20.17 -4.47 -1.15
CA TRP A 308 -20.09 -5.86 -1.60
C TRP A 308 -19.77 -6.82 -0.46
N THR A 309 -18.88 -6.42 0.43
CA THR A 309 -18.51 -7.25 1.59
C THR A 309 -19.61 -7.31 2.65
N GLU A 310 -20.37 -6.23 2.84
CA GLU A 310 -21.55 -6.23 3.72
C GLU A 310 -22.69 -7.07 3.15
N LYS A 311 -22.91 -6.99 1.84
CA LYS A 311 -23.90 -7.83 1.13
C LYS A 311 -23.55 -9.30 1.29
N GLU A 312 -22.29 -9.67 1.04
CA GLU A 312 -21.79 -11.04 1.18
C GLU A 312 -21.97 -11.57 2.61
N LYS A 313 -21.65 -10.77 3.64
CA LYS A 313 -21.86 -11.14 5.05
C LYS A 313 -23.33 -11.41 5.40
N LYS A 314 -24.24 -10.65 4.81
CA LYS A 314 -25.70 -10.84 5.00
C LYS A 314 -26.21 -12.12 4.32
N GLU A 315 -25.64 -12.46 3.15
CA GLU A 315 -26.04 -13.64 2.36
C GLU A 315 -25.43 -14.92 2.90
N SER A 316 -24.19 -14.88 3.43
CA SER A 316 -23.46 -16.08 3.88
C SER A 316 -23.84 -16.55 5.30
N GLY A 317 -24.55 -15.75 6.09
CA GLY A 317 -24.93 -16.06 7.47
C GLY A 317 -23.77 -16.02 8.47
N GLU A 318 -24.09 -16.12 9.79
CA GLU A 318 -23.12 -15.94 10.89
C GLU A 318 -21.93 -16.93 10.89
N GLY A 319 -22.02 -18.06 10.20
CA GLY A 319 -20.99 -19.10 10.17
C GLY A 319 -19.77 -18.80 9.28
N SER A 320 -19.89 -17.90 8.32
CA SER A 320 -18.84 -17.54 7.34
C SER A 320 -18.22 -16.16 7.59
N ALA A 321 -18.64 -15.48 8.62
CA ALA A 321 -18.28 -14.09 8.92
C ALA A 321 -16.76 -13.84 9.11
N GLY A 322 -15.95 -14.89 9.36
CA GLY A 322 -14.51 -14.77 9.55
C GLY A 322 -13.69 -14.68 8.26
N ALA A 323 -14.20 -15.22 7.15
CA ALA A 323 -13.49 -15.31 5.87
C ALA A 323 -13.72 -14.07 4.98
N VAL A 324 -14.87 -13.39 5.10
CA VAL A 324 -15.22 -12.24 4.27
C VAL A 324 -14.37 -11.03 4.67
N PRO A 325 -13.70 -10.34 3.74
CA PRO A 325 -13.00 -9.08 4.02
C PRO A 325 -13.93 -8.06 4.69
N ALA A 326 -13.38 -7.14 5.48
CA ALA A 326 -14.22 -6.10 6.08
C ALA A 326 -14.76 -5.13 5.04
N PHE A 327 -13.93 -4.80 4.08
CA PHE A 327 -14.22 -4.02 2.89
C PHE A 327 -13.15 -4.31 1.83
N LEU A 328 -13.40 -3.88 0.60
CA LEU A 328 -12.43 -3.92 -0.48
C LEU A 328 -11.68 -2.59 -0.50
N ALA A 329 -10.38 -2.61 -0.25
CA ALA A 329 -9.58 -1.39 -0.13
C ALA A 329 -9.05 -0.90 -1.49
N ASN A 330 -8.85 0.41 -1.62
CA ASN A 330 -8.08 0.97 -2.72
C ASN A 330 -6.65 0.40 -2.68
N GLY A 331 -6.21 -0.18 -3.81
CA GLY A 331 -4.92 -0.87 -3.93
C GLY A 331 -5.02 -2.39 -3.79
N ASP A 332 -6.15 -2.95 -3.34
CA ASP A 332 -6.34 -4.39 -3.30
C ASP A 332 -6.37 -4.96 -4.72
N ARG A 333 -5.79 -6.16 -4.88
CA ARG A 333 -5.78 -6.88 -6.15
C ARG A 333 -6.89 -7.91 -6.21
N ALA A 334 -7.40 -8.11 -7.41
CA ALA A 334 -8.41 -9.10 -7.69
C ALA A 334 -8.11 -9.82 -9.02
N LYS A 335 -8.24 -11.13 -9.04
CA LYS A 335 -8.17 -11.93 -10.25
C LYS A 335 -9.59 -12.21 -10.76
N VAL A 336 -9.81 -11.95 -12.02
CA VAL A 336 -11.09 -12.23 -12.66
C VAL A 336 -11.21 -13.73 -12.93
N LEU A 337 -12.19 -14.38 -12.33
CA LEU A 337 -12.52 -15.78 -12.61
C LEU A 337 -13.52 -15.89 -13.75
N ARG A 338 -14.50 -14.99 -13.79
CA ARG A 338 -15.55 -14.98 -14.81
C ARG A 338 -16.10 -13.57 -14.99
N VAL A 339 -16.45 -13.24 -16.24
CA VAL A 339 -17.18 -12.02 -16.62
C VAL A 339 -18.50 -12.41 -17.28
N SER A 340 -19.58 -11.73 -16.94
CA SER A 340 -20.91 -11.96 -17.50
C SER A 340 -21.78 -10.71 -17.38
N ASN A 341 -22.96 -10.74 -18.00
CA ASN A 341 -23.99 -9.70 -17.88
C ASN A 341 -23.44 -8.29 -18.14
N TYR A 342 -22.86 -8.08 -19.32
CA TYR A 342 -22.51 -6.74 -19.76
C TYR A 342 -23.77 -5.90 -19.95
N ILE A 343 -23.79 -4.72 -19.33
CA ILE A 343 -24.91 -3.77 -19.41
C ILE A 343 -24.41 -2.34 -19.50
N GLU A 344 -25.08 -1.54 -20.30
CA GLU A 344 -24.91 -0.08 -20.32
C GLU A 344 -26.13 0.55 -19.66
N LEU A 345 -25.89 1.27 -18.56
CA LEU A 345 -26.94 1.87 -17.74
C LEU A 345 -26.41 3.18 -17.14
N TYR A 346 -27.26 4.20 -17.02
CA TYR A 346 -26.89 5.52 -16.46
C TYR A 346 -25.72 6.20 -17.16
N GLY A 347 -25.49 5.87 -18.46
CA GLY A 347 -24.35 6.37 -19.23
C GLY A 347 -23.00 5.73 -18.89
N PHE A 348 -23.00 4.63 -18.12
CA PHE A 348 -21.82 3.84 -17.75
C PHE A 348 -21.98 2.36 -18.15
N ARG A 349 -20.84 1.70 -18.31
CA ARG A 349 -20.77 0.28 -18.66
C ARG A 349 -20.42 -0.55 -17.44
N PHE A 350 -21.18 -1.62 -17.21
CA PHE A 350 -21.01 -2.52 -16.09
C PHE A 350 -20.91 -3.97 -16.57
N ALA A 351 -20.33 -4.80 -15.73
CA ALA A 351 -20.36 -6.26 -15.89
C ALA A 351 -20.44 -6.95 -14.52
N THR A 352 -21.02 -8.13 -14.50
CA THR A 352 -20.95 -9.01 -13.33
C THR A 352 -19.62 -9.74 -13.35
N LEU A 353 -18.82 -9.56 -12.29
CA LEU A 353 -17.48 -10.12 -12.12
C LEU A 353 -17.49 -11.14 -10.99
N GLN A 354 -17.03 -12.37 -11.27
CA GLN A 354 -16.58 -13.30 -10.24
C GLN A 354 -15.10 -13.04 -10.00
N LEU A 355 -14.75 -12.60 -8.82
CA LEU A 355 -13.39 -12.20 -8.44
C LEU A 355 -12.82 -13.14 -7.39
N GLN A 356 -11.53 -13.42 -7.49
CA GLN A 356 -10.70 -14.02 -6.45
C GLN A 356 -9.79 -12.94 -5.89
N LEU A 357 -9.70 -12.85 -4.57
CA LEU A 357 -8.92 -11.84 -3.85
C LEU A 357 -7.65 -12.48 -3.27
N PRO A 358 -6.48 -12.40 -3.95
CA PRO A 358 -5.26 -13.08 -3.52
C PRO A 358 -4.74 -12.61 -2.16
N ASP A 359 -5.01 -11.34 -1.81
CA ASP A 359 -4.58 -10.76 -0.54
C ASP A 359 -5.48 -11.14 0.66
N TYR A 360 -6.57 -11.91 0.41
CA TYR A 360 -7.55 -12.36 1.40
C TYR A 360 -7.75 -13.89 1.34
N ASP A 361 -6.65 -14.64 1.33
CA ASP A 361 -6.64 -16.11 1.28
C ASP A 361 -7.45 -16.68 0.10
N ASP A 362 -7.29 -16.04 -1.08
CA ASP A 362 -7.99 -16.40 -2.32
C ASP A 362 -9.52 -16.38 -2.21
N TYR A 363 -10.06 -15.52 -1.33
CA TYR A 363 -11.50 -15.37 -1.15
C TYR A 363 -12.18 -15.03 -2.47
N GLU A 364 -13.25 -15.77 -2.81
CA GLU A 364 -14.03 -15.56 -4.03
C GLU A 364 -15.33 -14.81 -3.71
N MET A 365 -15.67 -13.83 -4.55
CA MET A 365 -16.92 -13.10 -4.45
C MET A 365 -17.44 -12.62 -5.80
N GLN A 366 -18.76 -12.40 -5.88
CA GLN A 366 -19.40 -11.83 -7.05
C GLN A 366 -19.76 -10.37 -6.83
N VAL A 367 -19.36 -9.52 -7.76
CA VAL A 367 -19.62 -8.07 -7.71
C VAL A 367 -20.10 -7.54 -9.05
N THR A 368 -20.72 -6.35 -9.05
CA THR A 368 -20.85 -5.55 -10.27
C THR A 368 -19.63 -4.65 -10.40
N GLY A 369 -18.88 -4.81 -11.48
CA GLY A 369 -17.72 -3.97 -11.79
C GLY A 369 -18.08 -2.86 -12.77
N MET A 370 -17.44 -1.70 -12.63
CA MET A 370 -17.55 -0.57 -13.55
C MET A 370 -16.41 -0.63 -14.57
N LEU A 371 -16.76 -0.77 -15.86
CA LEU A 371 -15.78 -0.95 -16.93
C LEU A 371 -15.13 0.37 -17.39
N ASP A 372 -15.81 1.50 -17.22
CA ASP A 372 -15.30 2.81 -17.66
C ASP A 372 -14.05 3.26 -16.90
N THR A 373 -13.81 2.69 -15.73
CA THR A 373 -12.59 2.98 -14.95
C THR A 373 -11.36 2.20 -15.42
N LEU A 374 -11.52 1.10 -16.19
CA LEU A 374 -10.42 0.21 -16.59
C LEU A 374 -9.29 0.94 -17.31
N GLN A 375 -9.62 1.81 -18.24
CA GLN A 375 -8.66 2.53 -19.09
C GLN A 375 -8.63 4.05 -18.85
N SER A 376 -9.39 4.55 -17.88
CA SER A 376 -9.39 5.97 -17.52
C SER A 376 -7.98 6.41 -17.08
N GLU A 377 -7.56 7.63 -17.47
CA GLU A 377 -6.33 8.25 -16.95
C GLU A 377 -6.53 8.79 -15.53
N ALA A 378 -7.77 9.09 -15.13
CA ALA A 378 -8.09 9.48 -13.75
C ALA A 378 -7.85 8.31 -12.77
N PRO A 379 -7.48 8.57 -11.52
CA PRO A 379 -7.25 7.51 -10.52
C PRO A 379 -8.49 6.61 -10.27
N ALA A 380 -9.69 7.21 -10.29
CA ALA A 380 -11.00 6.58 -10.15
C ALA A 380 -12.01 7.41 -10.95
N LEU A 381 -13.32 7.19 -10.81
CA LEU A 381 -14.33 8.13 -11.35
C LEU A 381 -14.08 9.54 -10.79
N THR A 382 -14.19 10.54 -11.66
CA THR A 382 -14.13 11.93 -11.22
C THR A 382 -15.35 12.29 -10.38
N HIS A 383 -15.26 13.37 -9.61
CA HIS A 383 -16.39 13.83 -8.80
C HIS A 383 -17.63 14.11 -9.66
N GLU A 384 -17.45 14.75 -10.83
CA GLU A 384 -18.50 15.02 -11.79
C GLU A 384 -19.17 13.72 -12.30
N GLN A 385 -18.39 12.71 -12.62
CA GLN A 385 -18.90 11.39 -13.04
C GLN A 385 -19.67 10.70 -11.90
N GLN A 386 -19.22 10.82 -10.68
CA GLN A 386 -19.91 10.26 -9.51
C GLN A 386 -21.24 10.97 -9.23
N GLU A 387 -21.25 12.31 -9.33
CA GLU A 387 -22.48 13.09 -9.19
C GLU A 387 -23.47 12.76 -10.32
N GLU A 388 -23.00 12.58 -11.54
CA GLU A 388 -23.84 12.18 -12.67
C GLU A 388 -24.45 10.80 -12.44
N LEU A 389 -23.65 9.81 -12.02
CA LEU A 389 -24.15 8.48 -11.69
C LEU A 389 -25.20 8.54 -10.58
N PHE A 390 -24.93 9.30 -9.53
CA PHE A 390 -25.87 9.49 -8.42
C PHE A 390 -27.19 10.09 -8.90
N ARG A 391 -27.13 11.14 -9.73
CA ARG A 391 -28.30 11.83 -10.28
C ARG A 391 -29.16 10.90 -11.12
N GLN A 392 -28.55 10.12 -12.02
CA GLN A 392 -29.24 9.19 -12.89
C GLN A 392 -29.91 8.05 -12.09
N VAL A 393 -29.24 7.52 -11.08
CA VAL A 393 -29.81 6.50 -10.19
C VAL A 393 -30.95 7.10 -9.35
N GLU A 394 -30.80 8.34 -8.84
CA GLU A 394 -31.87 9.01 -8.07
C GLU A 394 -33.10 9.26 -8.92
N GLU A 395 -32.94 9.71 -10.17
CA GLU A 395 -34.04 9.92 -11.13
C GLU A 395 -34.82 8.61 -11.38
N ASP A 396 -34.13 7.49 -11.54
CA ASP A 396 -34.77 6.20 -11.73
C ASP A 396 -35.60 5.79 -10.49
N TYR A 397 -35.05 5.89 -9.29
CA TYR A 397 -35.76 5.60 -8.05
C TYR A 397 -36.89 6.60 -7.74
N GLN A 398 -36.85 7.83 -8.25
CA GLN A 398 -37.87 8.84 -8.01
C GLN A 398 -39.26 8.40 -8.50
N HIS A 399 -39.31 7.60 -9.55
CA HIS A 399 -40.55 7.06 -10.10
C HIS A 399 -41.21 6.00 -9.22
N PHE A 400 -40.44 5.27 -8.42
CA PHE A 400 -40.91 4.12 -7.63
C PHE A 400 -40.94 4.39 -6.11
N VAL A 401 -40.09 5.32 -5.64
CA VAL A 401 -39.91 5.62 -4.20
C VAL A 401 -40.12 7.12 -3.94
N PRO A 402 -41.35 7.55 -3.62
CA PRO A 402 -41.68 8.99 -3.50
C PRO A 402 -40.95 9.69 -2.35
N LEU A 403 -40.73 9.02 -1.21
CA LEU A 403 -40.08 9.61 -0.04
C LEU A 403 -38.57 9.67 -0.20
N LYS A 404 -37.97 10.87 -0.05
CA LYS A 404 -36.54 11.10 -0.24
C LYS A 404 -35.67 10.21 0.68
N ALA A 405 -36.08 10.00 1.93
CA ALA A 405 -35.36 9.16 2.88
C ALA A 405 -35.30 7.69 2.42
N ASP A 406 -36.40 7.15 1.88
CA ASP A 406 -36.47 5.78 1.38
C ASP A 406 -35.72 5.64 0.06
N ARG A 407 -35.73 6.65 -0.82
CA ARG A 407 -34.90 6.68 -2.02
C ARG A 407 -33.41 6.59 -1.68
N MET A 408 -32.94 7.40 -0.76
CA MET A 408 -31.54 7.36 -0.30
C MET A 408 -31.16 5.99 0.24
N LYS A 409 -32.09 5.31 0.93
CA LYS A 409 -31.87 3.94 1.39
C LYS A 409 -31.78 2.93 0.23
N SER A 410 -32.62 3.11 -0.80
CA SER A 410 -32.62 2.24 -1.99
C SER A 410 -31.34 2.44 -2.82
N ILE A 411 -30.91 3.69 -3.03
CA ILE A 411 -29.65 4.01 -3.74
C ILE A 411 -28.45 3.37 -3.03
N ARG A 412 -28.41 3.38 -1.70
CA ARG A 412 -27.36 2.70 -0.92
C ARG A 412 -27.28 1.20 -1.18
N GLN A 413 -28.39 0.57 -1.52
CA GLN A 413 -28.48 -0.85 -1.78
C GLN A 413 -28.41 -1.19 -3.27
N ASP A 414 -28.25 -0.19 -4.12
CA ASP A 414 -28.18 -0.36 -5.56
C ASP A 414 -26.81 -0.89 -5.97
N ALA A 415 -26.79 -1.97 -6.75
CA ALA A 415 -25.58 -2.65 -7.19
C ALA A 415 -24.76 -1.83 -8.20
N TYR A 416 -25.41 -1.03 -9.03
CA TYR A 416 -24.75 -0.21 -10.05
C TYR A 416 -24.18 1.06 -9.45
N PHE A 417 -24.90 1.70 -8.51
CA PHE A 417 -24.38 2.82 -7.74
C PHE A 417 -23.12 2.43 -6.95
N ASN A 418 -23.11 1.22 -6.38
CA ASN A 418 -22.00 0.66 -5.62
C ASN A 418 -21.05 -0.18 -6.47
N ALA A 419 -21.09 -0.05 -7.81
CA ALA A 419 -20.23 -0.82 -8.68
C ALA A 419 -18.75 -0.65 -8.31
N LEU A 420 -18.03 -1.76 -8.32
CA LEU A 420 -16.61 -1.79 -7.95
C LEU A 420 -15.80 -1.10 -9.04
N GLN A 421 -15.10 -0.02 -8.68
CA GLN A 421 -14.22 0.70 -9.59
C GLN A 421 -12.87 0.00 -9.66
N VAL A 422 -12.48 -0.43 -10.86
CA VAL A 422 -11.31 -1.27 -11.09
C VAL A 422 -10.45 -0.78 -12.24
N LYS A 423 -9.15 -1.10 -12.19
CA LYS A 423 -8.18 -0.94 -13.28
C LYS A 423 -7.41 -2.23 -13.48
N TYR A 424 -6.79 -2.39 -14.65
CA TYR A 424 -5.84 -3.47 -14.83
C TYR A 424 -4.64 -3.30 -13.90
N ALA A 425 -4.07 -4.42 -13.43
CA ALA A 425 -3.04 -4.45 -12.39
C ALA A 425 -1.73 -5.12 -12.84
N TYR A 426 -1.43 -5.15 -14.13
CA TYR A 426 -0.13 -5.60 -14.65
C TYR A 426 0.92 -4.48 -14.57
N ALA A 427 0.47 -3.25 -14.77
CA ALA A 427 1.28 -2.05 -14.65
C ALA A 427 0.54 -1.02 -13.78
N VAL A 428 1.26 -0.42 -12.84
CA VAL A 428 0.72 0.57 -11.91
C VAL A 428 1.67 1.75 -11.75
N THR A 429 1.18 2.85 -11.18
CA THR A 429 2.05 3.94 -10.74
C THR A 429 2.82 3.55 -9.48
N CYS A 430 3.98 4.15 -9.26
CA CYS A 430 4.80 3.87 -8.08
C CYS A 430 4.04 4.11 -6.75
N HIS A 431 3.20 5.16 -6.67
CA HIS A 431 2.35 5.39 -5.49
C HIS A 431 1.43 4.19 -5.19
N LYS A 432 0.88 3.57 -6.24
CA LYS A 432 0.04 2.37 -6.07
C LYS A 432 0.84 1.10 -5.79
N ALA A 433 2.13 1.09 -6.10
CA ALA A 433 3.05 0.01 -5.77
C ALA A 433 3.59 0.09 -4.33
N GLN A 434 3.40 1.21 -3.62
CA GLN A 434 3.83 1.35 -2.23
C GLN A 434 3.17 0.29 -1.33
N GLY A 435 3.92 -0.21 -0.35
CA GLY A 435 3.50 -1.29 0.54
C GLY A 435 3.44 -2.67 -0.11
N GLY A 436 3.68 -2.77 -1.44
CA GLY A 436 3.79 -4.02 -2.19
C GLY A 436 5.25 -4.41 -2.44
N GLN A 437 5.49 -5.71 -2.65
CA GLN A 437 6.76 -6.28 -3.12
C GLN A 437 6.45 -7.39 -4.11
N TRP A 438 7.33 -7.57 -5.10
CA TRP A 438 7.20 -8.58 -6.16
C TRP A 438 8.56 -9.19 -6.46
N ALA A 439 8.57 -10.45 -6.86
CA ALA A 439 9.80 -11.13 -7.26
C ALA A 439 10.44 -10.42 -8.46
N HIS A 440 9.68 -10.14 -9.52
CA HIS A 440 10.13 -9.45 -10.71
C HIS A 440 9.46 -8.08 -10.87
N VAL A 441 10.26 -7.02 -10.94
CA VAL A 441 9.76 -5.65 -11.14
C VAL A 441 10.40 -5.04 -12.37
N TYR A 442 9.58 -4.50 -13.26
CA TYR A 442 9.97 -3.74 -14.43
C TYR A 442 9.71 -2.26 -14.17
N VAL A 443 10.74 -1.43 -14.25
CA VAL A 443 10.63 0.01 -14.01
C VAL A 443 10.81 0.77 -15.31
N ASP A 444 9.78 1.53 -15.70
CA ASP A 444 9.83 2.48 -16.80
C ASP A 444 9.73 3.90 -16.27
N GLN A 445 10.87 4.60 -16.21
CA GLN A 445 10.91 6.01 -15.83
C GLN A 445 10.36 6.95 -16.90
N GLY A 446 10.19 6.47 -18.14
CA GLY A 446 9.89 7.30 -19.29
C GLY A 446 11.05 8.17 -19.71
N TYR A 447 10.76 9.23 -20.47
CA TYR A 447 11.76 10.22 -20.87
C TYR A 447 12.11 11.11 -19.68
N MET A 448 13.41 11.22 -19.37
CA MET A 448 13.96 12.04 -18.27
C MET A 448 15.14 12.88 -18.78
N THR A 449 15.15 14.13 -18.41
CA THR A 449 16.26 15.07 -18.60
C THR A 449 16.66 15.66 -17.23
N ASP A 450 17.82 16.28 -17.17
CA ASP A 450 18.30 16.93 -15.93
C ASP A 450 17.33 18.01 -15.45
N ASP A 451 16.64 18.70 -16.35
CA ASP A 451 15.63 19.73 -16.00
C ASP A 451 14.37 19.15 -15.34
N MET A 452 14.15 17.84 -15.47
CA MET A 452 13.03 17.11 -14.84
C MET A 452 13.40 16.51 -13.49
N LEU A 453 14.65 16.69 -13.07
CA LEU A 453 15.14 16.18 -11.80
C LEU A 453 14.52 16.98 -10.64
N THR A 454 13.81 16.27 -9.78
CA THR A 454 13.21 16.81 -8.56
C THR A 454 13.47 15.87 -7.40
N PRO A 455 13.40 16.33 -6.14
CA PRO A 455 13.46 15.45 -4.97
C PRO A 455 12.42 14.31 -5.07
N ASP A 456 11.20 14.61 -5.50
CA ASP A 456 10.12 13.62 -5.69
C ASP A 456 10.51 12.51 -6.66
N TYR A 457 11.27 12.84 -7.73
CA TYR A 457 11.75 11.82 -8.66
C TYR A 457 12.74 10.87 -8.01
N ILE A 458 13.62 11.37 -7.15
CA ILE A 458 14.60 10.53 -6.44
C ILE A 458 13.88 9.60 -5.44
N HIS A 459 12.90 10.10 -4.70
CA HIS A 459 12.03 9.29 -3.84
C HIS A 459 11.25 8.25 -4.66
N TRP A 460 10.73 8.66 -5.82
CA TRP A 460 10.04 7.76 -6.75
C TRP A 460 10.96 6.62 -7.20
N LEU A 461 12.17 6.94 -7.62
CA LEU A 461 13.13 5.96 -8.11
C LEU A 461 13.54 4.98 -7.01
N TYR A 462 13.87 5.49 -5.82
CA TYR A 462 14.17 4.67 -4.66
C TYR A 462 13.01 3.72 -4.32
N THR A 463 11.80 4.26 -4.29
CA THR A 463 10.60 3.46 -4.00
C THR A 463 10.40 2.38 -5.04
N ALA A 464 10.51 2.70 -6.33
CA ALA A 464 10.34 1.74 -7.42
C ALA A 464 11.38 0.60 -7.34
N PHE A 465 12.65 0.91 -7.08
CA PHE A 465 13.73 -0.09 -6.97
C PHE A 465 13.49 -1.05 -5.81
N THR A 466 13.07 -0.53 -4.67
CA THR A 466 12.86 -1.31 -3.45
C THR A 466 11.59 -2.19 -3.47
N ARG A 467 10.84 -2.18 -4.58
CA ARG A 467 9.69 -3.10 -4.75
C ARG A 467 10.10 -4.49 -5.22
N ALA A 468 11.28 -4.62 -5.85
CA ALA A 468 11.80 -5.90 -6.33
C ALA A 468 12.44 -6.70 -5.19
N THR A 469 12.14 -8.00 -5.11
CA THR A 469 12.73 -8.91 -4.12
C THR A 469 13.71 -9.91 -4.75
N ASP A 470 13.60 -10.18 -6.05
CA ASP A 470 14.48 -11.09 -6.79
C ASP A 470 15.15 -10.40 -7.98
N LYS A 471 14.37 -9.86 -8.94
CA LYS A 471 14.91 -9.19 -10.13
C LYS A 471 14.29 -7.85 -10.42
N LEU A 472 15.15 -6.90 -10.77
CA LEU A 472 14.78 -5.55 -11.21
C LEU A 472 15.18 -5.35 -12.67
N PHE A 473 14.20 -5.06 -13.52
CA PHE A 473 14.40 -4.78 -14.95
C PHE A 473 14.17 -3.29 -15.20
N LEU A 474 15.18 -2.58 -15.70
CA LEU A 474 15.07 -1.15 -16.03
C LEU A 474 14.82 -1.01 -17.54
N VAL A 475 13.59 -0.62 -17.88
CA VAL A 475 13.11 -0.61 -19.27
C VAL A 475 13.62 0.62 -20.00
N ASN A 476 14.28 0.41 -21.16
CA ASN A 476 14.85 1.46 -22.00
C ASN A 476 15.69 2.48 -21.22
N TRP A 477 16.49 2.01 -20.26
CA TRP A 477 17.30 2.88 -19.41
C TRP A 477 18.35 3.62 -20.25
N PRO A 478 18.49 4.96 -20.13
CA PRO A 478 19.46 5.73 -20.88
C PRO A 478 20.90 5.33 -20.51
N LYS A 479 21.79 5.22 -21.52
CA LYS A 479 23.19 4.89 -21.29
C LYS A 479 23.92 5.94 -20.47
N GLU A 480 23.52 7.19 -20.59
CA GLU A 480 24.05 8.34 -19.86
C GLU A 480 23.74 8.26 -18.35
N GLN A 481 22.77 7.44 -17.95
CA GLN A 481 22.40 7.17 -16.56
C GLN A 481 22.94 5.81 -16.09
N THR A 482 24.01 5.34 -16.67
CA THR A 482 24.71 4.11 -16.27
C THR A 482 26.14 4.41 -15.90
N CYS A 483 26.67 3.70 -14.89
CA CYS A 483 28.09 3.75 -14.57
C CYS A 483 28.76 2.39 -14.76
N GLU A 484 29.99 2.40 -15.28
CA GLU A 484 30.88 1.25 -15.32
C GLU A 484 31.75 1.19 -14.06
N PRO A 485 32.27 0.02 -13.66
CA PRO A 485 33.08 -0.14 -12.42
C PRO A 485 34.37 0.70 -12.35
N THR A 486 34.80 1.31 -13.46
CA THR A 486 35.99 2.14 -13.56
C THR A 486 35.76 3.62 -13.33
N ASP A 487 34.48 4.03 -13.14
CA ASP A 487 34.09 5.45 -13.04
C ASP A 487 33.87 5.92 -11.57
N LEU A 488 34.29 5.08 -10.60
CA LEU A 488 34.21 5.37 -9.16
C LEU A 488 35.59 5.46 -8.51
#